data_125179e3d31d053d066e72ec137f7c71
#
_entry.id   125179e3d31d053d066e72ec137f7c71
#
_cell.length_a   1.000
_cell.length_b   1.000
_cell.length_c   1.000
_cell.angle_alpha   90.00
_cell.angle_beta   90.00
_cell.angle_gamma   90.00
#
_symmetry.space_group_name_H-M   'P 1'
#
loop_
_entity.id
_entity.type
_entity.pdbx_description
1 polymer ?
#
loop_
_entity_poly.entity_id
_entity_poly.type
_entity_poly.pdbx_seq_one_letter_code
_entity_poly.pdbx_strand_id
1 'polypeptide(L)'
;MVLDALDRKILAALQENGRMPLSAIAERAGVAPATVHERLAKLRAAGVVRGFEVNVDPHALGYTVTALVHVRVDLAAGLDKTVNELAAIPEVEEVHLITGEYDLVVKVRARDTVHLQELLLTRLHKVPGFVRSATEVCLTSPLERHGPLVKPD
;
A
#
# COMPACT_ATOMS: atom_id res chain seq x y z
N MET A 1 -2.69 12.29 16.98
CA MET A 1 -3.11 13.63 16.52
C MET A 1 -4.58 13.55 16.14
N VAL A 2 -5.42 14.45 16.62
CA VAL A 2 -6.82 14.57 16.17
C VAL A 2 -6.84 15.54 14.99
N LEU A 3 -7.45 15.14 13.87
CA LEU A 3 -7.57 15.96 12.67
C LEU A 3 -8.75 16.92 12.81
N ASP A 4 -8.51 18.22 12.62
CA ASP A 4 -9.56 19.24 12.55
C ASP A 4 -10.16 19.37 11.13
N ALA A 5 -11.17 20.22 10.95
CA ALA A 5 -11.83 20.42 9.66
C ALA A 5 -10.86 20.95 8.57
N LEU A 6 -9.91 21.81 8.95
CA LEU A 6 -8.91 22.32 8.00
C LEU A 6 -7.94 21.22 7.56
N ASP A 7 -7.47 20.38 8.49
CA ASP A 7 -6.61 19.23 8.18
C ASP A 7 -7.31 18.29 7.19
N ARG A 8 -8.61 17.99 7.41
CA ARG A 8 -9.41 17.15 6.51
C ARG A 8 -9.54 17.76 5.12
N LYS A 9 -9.79 19.07 5.00
CA LYS A 9 -9.86 19.77 3.72
C LYS A 9 -8.54 19.70 2.96
N ILE A 10 -7.41 19.91 3.65
CA ILE A 10 -6.07 19.81 3.05
C ILE A 10 -5.82 18.38 2.55
N LEU A 11 -6.09 17.37 3.37
CA LEU A 11 -5.89 15.98 3.02
C LEU A 11 -6.79 15.55 1.84
N ALA A 12 -8.06 15.93 1.84
CA ALA A 12 -8.99 15.65 0.74
C ALA A 12 -8.51 16.26 -0.59
N ALA A 13 -8.06 17.51 -0.58
CA ALA A 13 -7.52 18.17 -1.75
C ALA A 13 -6.25 17.47 -2.27
N LEU A 14 -5.36 17.03 -1.39
CA LEU A 14 -4.16 16.28 -1.76
C LEU A 14 -4.45 14.87 -2.24
N GLN A 15 -5.52 14.21 -1.74
CA GLN A 15 -5.96 12.93 -2.27
C GLN A 15 -6.60 13.05 -3.66
N GLU A 16 -7.28 14.17 -3.94
CA GLU A 16 -7.81 14.49 -5.27
C GLU A 16 -6.66 14.73 -6.27
N ASN A 17 -5.68 15.54 -5.86
CA ASN A 17 -4.49 15.85 -6.65
C ASN A 17 -3.28 16.10 -5.75
N GLY A 18 -2.41 15.09 -5.65
CA GLY A 18 -1.19 15.16 -4.83
C GLY A 18 -0.18 16.24 -5.27
N ARG A 19 -0.38 16.85 -6.44
CA ARG A 19 0.43 17.97 -6.99
C ARG A 19 -0.30 19.30 -6.91
N MET A 20 -1.44 19.38 -6.23
CA MET A 20 -2.20 20.64 -6.09
C MET A 20 -1.33 21.70 -5.41
N PRO A 21 -1.19 22.92 -5.99
CA PRO A 21 -0.47 24.01 -5.36
C PRO A 21 -1.08 24.36 -4.00
N LEU A 22 -0.23 24.66 -3.00
CA LEU A 22 -0.71 25.00 -1.65
C LEU A 22 -1.59 26.27 -1.68
N SER A 23 -1.35 27.20 -2.61
CA SER A 23 -2.20 28.37 -2.82
C SER A 23 -3.62 28.00 -3.26
N ALA A 24 -3.78 27.00 -4.14
CA ALA A 24 -5.09 26.51 -4.54
C ALA A 24 -5.83 25.80 -3.42
N ILE A 25 -5.10 25.04 -2.59
CA ILE A 25 -5.68 24.43 -1.37
C ILE A 25 -6.12 25.51 -0.38
N ALA A 26 -5.31 26.54 -0.19
CA ALA A 26 -5.60 27.66 0.69
C ALA A 26 -6.86 28.43 0.27
N GLU A 27 -6.98 28.72 -1.03
CA GLU A 27 -8.17 29.33 -1.62
C GLU A 27 -9.44 28.50 -1.35
N ARG A 28 -9.40 27.19 -1.65
CA ARG A 28 -10.52 26.25 -1.38
C ARG A 28 -10.89 26.17 0.10
N ALA A 29 -9.90 26.26 0.97
CA ALA A 29 -10.10 26.17 2.41
C ALA A 29 -10.47 27.50 3.10
N GLY A 30 -10.32 28.64 2.39
CA GLY A 30 -10.57 29.98 2.93
C GLY A 30 -9.52 30.44 3.94
N VAL A 31 -8.24 30.08 3.74
CA VAL A 31 -7.12 30.40 4.64
C VAL A 31 -5.92 30.93 3.86
N ALA A 32 -4.90 31.47 4.56
CA ALA A 32 -3.66 31.89 3.94
C ALA A 32 -2.80 30.68 3.51
N PRO A 33 -2.03 30.77 2.38
CA PRO A 33 -1.12 29.69 1.95
C PRO A 33 -0.10 29.27 3.00
N ALA A 34 0.39 30.21 3.83
CA ALA A 34 1.30 29.91 4.93
C ALA A 34 0.66 28.98 5.97
N THR A 35 -0.64 29.15 6.23
CA THR A 35 -1.40 28.27 7.14
C THR A 35 -1.45 26.84 6.61
N VAL A 36 -1.70 26.65 5.30
CA VAL A 36 -1.70 25.32 4.67
C VAL A 36 -0.33 24.67 4.75
N HIS A 37 0.73 25.45 4.47
CA HIS A 37 2.11 24.98 4.55
C HIS A 37 2.46 24.49 5.98
N GLU A 38 2.12 25.27 6.99
CA GLU A 38 2.37 24.92 8.39
C GLU A 38 1.59 23.65 8.80
N ARG A 39 0.31 23.57 8.41
CA ARG A 39 -0.53 22.39 8.68
C ARG A 39 -0.01 21.14 8.00
N LEU A 40 0.38 21.23 6.74
CA LEU A 40 0.95 20.10 6.02
C LEU A 40 2.27 19.62 6.64
N ALA A 41 3.11 20.55 7.10
CA ALA A 41 4.34 20.18 7.83
C ALA A 41 4.02 19.42 9.13
N LYS A 42 3.00 19.85 9.90
CA LYS A 42 2.53 19.13 11.11
C LYS A 42 1.96 17.75 10.78
N LEU A 43 1.16 17.63 9.72
CA LEU A 43 0.59 16.35 9.27
C LEU A 43 1.68 15.36 8.83
N ARG A 44 2.75 15.84 8.19
CA ARG A 44 3.92 15.02 7.84
C ARG A 44 4.69 14.59 9.09
N ALA A 45 4.99 15.52 10.00
CA ALA A 45 5.70 15.22 11.24
C ALA A 45 4.95 14.22 12.13
N ALA A 46 3.62 14.26 12.09
CA ALA A 46 2.76 13.32 12.82
C ALA A 46 2.55 11.98 12.08
N GLY A 47 3.15 11.77 10.89
CA GLY A 47 3.02 10.54 10.10
C GLY A 47 1.62 10.34 9.47
N VAL A 48 0.75 11.37 9.50
CA VAL A 48 -0.57 11.32 8.85
C VAL A 48 -0.39 11.35 7.32
N VAL A 49 0.46 12.23 6.82
CA VAL A 49 0.92 12.22 5.42
C VAL A 49 2.24 11.47 5.38
N ARG A 50 2.23 10.24 4.88
CA ARG A 50 3.39 9.37 4.80
C ARG A 50 4.27 9.63 3.59
N GLY A 51 3.71 10.19 2.51
CA GLY A 51 4.43 10.47 1.28
C GLY A 51 3.51 10.90 0.15
N PHE A 52 4.12 11.14 -1.00
CA PHE A 52 3.44 11.34 -2.29
C PHE A 52 4.06 10.33 -3.25
N GLU A 53 3.24 9.49 -3.82
CA GLU A 53 3.66 8.40 -4.69
C GLU A 53 3.13 8.59 -6.10
N VAL A 54 3.84 8.03 -7.07
CA VAL A 54 3.36 7.94 -8.45
C VAL A 54 2.60 6.64 -8.59
N ASN A 55 1.32 6.74 -8.90
CA ASN A 55 0.53 5.57 -9.28
C ASN A 55 0.82 5.24 -10.75
N VAL A 56 1.42 4.08 -10.99
CA VAL A 56 1.79 3.60 -12.32
C VAL A 56 0.90 2.43 -12.70
N ASP A 57 0.42 2.41 -13.95
CA ASP A 57 -0.31 1.26 -14.46
C ASP A 57 0.61 0.01 -14.54
N PRO A 58 0.32 -1.06 -13.78
CA PRO A 58 1.13 -2.26 -13.80
C PRO A 58 1.22 -2.90 -15.18
N HIS A 59 0.16 -2.83 -15.99
CA HIS A 59 0.14 -3.37 -17.35
C HIS A 59 1.14 -2.65 -18.25
N ALA A 60 1.31 -1.32 -18.09
CA ALA A 60 2.32 -0.55 -18.82
C ALA A 60 3.76 -0.98 -18.45
N LEU A 61 3.95 -1.57 -17.27
CA LEU A 61 5.21 -2.15 -16.82
C LEU A 61 5.35 -3.65 -17.16
N GLY A 62 4.36 -4.22 -17.87
CA GLY A 62 4.35 -5.63 -18.25
C GLY A 62 3.85 -6.61 -17.19
N TYR A 63 3.30 -6.13 -16.08
CA TYR A 63 2.70 -6.97 -15.05
C TYR A 63 1.20 -7.18 -15.34
N THR A 64 0.85 -8.38 -15.80
CA THR A 64 -0.53 -8.69 -16.21
C THR A 64 -1.29 -9.58 -15.23
N VAL A 65 -0.59 -10.15 -14.25
CA VAL A 65 -1.18 -11.05 -13.25
C VAL A 65 -1.05 -10.45 -11.86
N THR A 66 -2.18 -10.36 -11.16
CA THR A 66 -2.23 -10.07 -9.73
C THR A 66 -2.64 -11.34 -8.99
N ALA A 67 -1.98 -11.68 -7.91
CA ALA A 67 -2.37 -12.80 -7.07
C ALA A 67 -2.33 -12.44 -5.58
N LEU A 68 -3.22 -13.08 -4.83
CA LEU A 68 -3.22 -13.09 -3.37
C LEU A 68 -2.68 -14.44 -2.91
N VAL A 69 -1.55 -14.43 -2.22
CA VAL A 69 -0.91 -15.63 -1.72
C VAL A 69 -1.11 -15.70 -0.21
N HIS A 70 -1.95 -16.63 0.22
CA HIS A 70 -2.17 -16.93 1.62
C HIS A 70 -1.05 -17.83 2.10
N VAL A 71 -0.33 -17.44 3.14
CA VAL A 71 0.86 -18.16 3.62
C VAL A 71 0.67 -18.56 5.06
N ARG A 72 0.91 -19.85 5.34
CA ARG A 72 1.08 -20.38 6.69
C ARG A 72 2.56 -20.37 7.04
N VAL A 73 2.89 -19.80 8.19
CA VAL A 73 4.27 -19.72 8.66
C VAL A 73 4.42 -20.34 10.05
N ASP A 74 5.59 -20.89 10.33
CA ASP A 74 5.98 -21.22 11.69
C ASP A 74 6.45 -19.95 12.40
N LEU A 75 5.66 -19.45 13.34
CA LEU A 75 5.93 -18.24 14.08
C LEU A 75 7.22 -18.35 14.93
N ALA A 76 7.67 -19.56 15.28
CA ALA A 76 8.92 -19.77 15.97
C ALA A 76 10.16 -19.42 15.12
N ALA A 77 10.02 -19.39 13.79
CA ALA A 77 11.10 -18.98 12.89
C ALA A 77 11.37 -17.45 12.88
N GLY A 78 10.49 -16.66 13.53
CA GLY A 78 10.60 -15.21 13.62
C GLY A 78 9.80 -14.49 12.53
N LEU A 79 8.60 -14.02 12.89
CA LEU A 79 7.66 -13.37 11.97
C LEU A 79 8.26 -12.13 11.28
N ASP A 80 8.97 -11.28 12.04
CA ASP A 80 9.60 -10.07 11.49
C ASP A 80 10.60 -10.39 10.38
N LYS A 81 11.37 -11.47 10.55
CA LYS A 81 12.32 -11.92 9.52
C LYS A 81 11.58 -12.36 8.26
N THR A 82 10.50 -13.15 8.41
CA THR A 82 9.67 -13.58 7.29
C THR A 82 9.07 -12.39 6.54
N VAL A 83 8.49 -11.42 7.26
CA VAL A 83 7.90 -10.22 6.67
C VAL A 83 8.95 -9.37 5.94
N ASN A 84 10.13 -9.18 6.53
CA ASN A 84 11.20 -8.42 5.91
C ASN A 84 11.72 -9.07 4.62
N GLU A 85 11.83 -10.40 4.59
CA GLU A 85 12.24 -11.11 3.38
C GLU A 85 11.16 -11.10 2.29
N LEU A 86 9.87 -11.18 2.66
CA LEU A 86 8.77 -10.97 1.72
C LEU A 86 8.79 -9.55 1.14
N ALA A 87 8.94 -8.54 1.99
CA ALA A 87 8.98 -7.14 1.59
C ALA A 87 10.20 -6.78 0.70
N ALA A 88 11.26 -7.58 0.73
CA ALA A 88 12.42 -7.42 -0.13
C ALA A 88 12.21 -7.98 -1.55
N ILE A 89 11.11 -8.69 -1.81
CA ILE A 89 10.76 -9.22 -3.13
C ILE A 89 10.08 -8.10 -3.93
N PRO A 90 10.63 -7.65 -5.07
CA PRO A 90 10.08 -6.51 -5.82
C PRO A 90 8.64 -6.70 -6.30
N GLU A 91 8.24 -7.94 -6.56
CA GLU A 91 6.91 -8.32 -7.01
C GLU A 91 5.87 -8.32 -5.88
N VAL A 92 6.29 -8.20 -4.62
CA VAL A 92 5.42 -8.10 -3.45
C VAL A 92 5.00 -6.64 -3.27
N GLU A 93 3.69 -6.38 -3.34
CA GLU A 93 3.12 -5.04 -3.12
C GLU A 93 2.63 -4.85 -1.68
N GLU A 94 2.04 -5.89 -1.09
CA GLU A 94 1.43 -5.81 0.23
C GLU A 94 1.68 -7.10 1.01
N VAL A 95 1.90 -6.97 2.31
CA VAL A 95 1.96 -8.09 3.26
C VAL A 95 1.06 -7.75 4.44
N HIS A 96 0.07 -8.59 4.69
CA HIS A 96 -0.85 -8.42 5.81
C HIS A 96 -0.79 -9.64 6.73
N LEU A 97 -0.71 -9.40 8.04
CA LEU A 97 -0.98 -10.44 9.03
C LEU A 97 -2.48 -10.59 9.16
N ILE A 98 -2.95 -11.82 9.09
CA ILE A 98 -4.38 -12.13 9.15
C ILE A 98 -4.68 -13.15 10.24
N THR A 99 -5.93 -13.21 10.66
CA THR A 99 -6.44 -14.27 11.54
C THR A 99 -7.11 -15.36 10.70
N GLY A 100 -7.07 -16.60 11.15
CA GLY A 100 -7.72 -17.74 10.52
C GLY A 100 -6.79 -18.87 10.17
N GLU A 101 -7.04 -19.55 9.06
CA GLU A 101 -6.28 -20.72 8.64
C GLU A 101 -4.85 -20.42 8.21
N TYR A 102 -4.61 -19.23 7.67
CA TYR A 102 -3.31 -18.72 7.27
C TYR A 102 -2.90 -17.56 8.17
N ASP A 103 -1.61 -17.26 8.22
CA ASP A 103 -1.03 -16.23 9.08
C ASP A 103 -0.78 -14.92 8.31
N LEU A 104 -0.51 -15.04 7.01
CA LEU A 104 -0.24 -13.90 6.12
C LEU A 104 -1.08 -13.99 4.84
N VAL A 105 -1.42 -12.83 4.30
CA VAL A 105 -1.78 -12.67 2.88
C VAL A 105 -0.82 -11.70 2.23
N VAL A 106 -0.28 -12.11 1.09
CA VAL A 106 0.73 -11.38 0.32
C VAL A 106 0.14 -11.07 -1.04
N LYS A 107 0.03 -9.78 -1.38
CA LYS A 107 -0.36 -9.36 -2.72
C LYS A 107 0.88 -9.27 -3.60
N VAL A 108 0.85 -9.99 -4.71
CA VAL A 108 1.97 -10.02 -5.67
C VAL A 108 1.53 -9.63 -7.07
N ARG A 109 2.47 -9.08 -7.84
CA ARG A 109 2.34 -8.84 -9.27
C ARG A 109 3.30 -9.72 -10.05
N ALA A 110 2.82 -10.33 -11.12
CA ALA A 110 3.64 -11.12 -12.01
C ALA A 110 3.38 -10.73 -13.47
N ARG A 111 4.37 -10.94 -14.33
CA ARG A 111 4.24 -10.65 -15.77
C ARG A 111 3.25 -11.59 -16.45
N ASP A 112 3.29 -12.85 -16.04
CA ASP A 112 2.45 -13.93 -16.53
C ASP A 112 2.38 -15.07 -15.49
N THR A 113 1.70 -16.15 -15.82
CA THR A 113 1.55 -17.32 -14.94
C THR A 113 2.86 -18.09 -14.75
N VAL A 114 3.77 -18.07 -15.72
CA VAL A 114 5.10 -18.70 -15.61
C VAL A 114 5.95 -17.93 -14.60
N HIS A 115 5.96 -16.62 -14.71
CA HIS A 115 6.64 -15.75 -13.74
C HIS A 115 6.03 -15.90 -12.33
N LEU A 116 4.70 -16.02 -12.23
CA LEU A 116 4.04 -16.27 -10.93
C LEU A 116 4.51 -17.61 -10.34
N GLN A 117 4.57 -18.67 -11.12
CA GLN A 117 5.08 -19.97 -10.68
C GLN A 117 6.53 -19.86 -10.19
N GLU A 118 7.41 -19.20 -10.95
CA GLU A 118 8.80 -18.99 -10.56
C GLU A 118 8.88 -18.23 -9.22
N LEU A 119 8.15 -17.12 -9.10
CA LEU A 119 8.09 -16.31 -7.89
C LEU A 119 7.68 -17.14 -6.66
N LEU A 120 6.62 -17.94 -6.79
CA LEU A 120 6.15 -18.82 -5.71
C LEU A 120 7.23 -19.82 -5.29
N LEU A 121 7.79 -20.58 -6.24
CA LEU A 121 8.67 -21.69 -5.95
C LEU A 121 10.09 -21.26 -5.55
N THR A 122 10.60 -20.15 -6.10
CA THR A 122 11.99 -19.74 -5.91
C THR A 122 12.18 -18.67 -4.86
N ARG A 123 11.11 -17.93 -4.53
CA ARG A 123 11.17 -16.79 -3.61
C ARG A 123 10.23 -16.95 -2.42
N LEU A 124 8.91 -16.97 -2.62
CA LEU A 124 7.95 -17.00 -1.52
C LEU A 124 8.04 -18.27 -0.67
N HIS A 125 8.20 -19.43 -1.29
CA HIS A 125 8.32 -20.70 -0.56
C HIS A 125 9.65 -20.88 0.16
N LYS A 126 10.61 -19.97 -0.05
CA LYS A 126 11.93 -20.00 0.61
C LYS A 126 12.07 -19.02 1.77
N VAL A 127 11.03 -18.24 2.06
CA VAL A 127 11.08 -17.34 3.23
C VAL A 127 11.15 -18.15 4.52
N PRO A 128 11.80 -17.63 5.56
CA PRO A 128 11.92 -18.32 6.83
C PRO A 128 10.55 -18.67 7.40
N GLY A 129 10.44 -19.89 7.93
CA GLY A 129 9.19 -20.38 8.54
C GLY A 129 8.08 -20.74 7.57
N PHE A 130 8.29 -20.70 6.25
CA PHE A 130 7.26 -21.15 5.30
C PHE A 130 6.82 -22.58 5.57
N VAL A 131 5.50 -22.78 5.68
CA VAL A 131 4.88 -24.09 5.89
C VAL A 131 4.10 -24.52 4.66
N ARG A 132 3.15 -23.67 4.23
CA ARG A 132 2.31 -23.92 3.04
C ARG A 132 1.69 -22.63 2.55
N SER A 133 1.20 -22.65 1.32
CA SER A 133 0.44 -21.53 0.77
C SER A 133 -0.77 -21.99 -0.05
N ALA A 134 -1.71 -21.07 -0.23
CA ALA A 134 -2.76 -21.13 -1.25
C ALA A 134 -2.71 -19.83 -2.05
N THR A 135 -2.80 -19.94 -3.37
CA THR A 135 -2.70 -18.80 -4.27
C THR A 135 -4.00 -18.60 -5.01
N GLU A 136 -4.54 -17.38 -4.92
CA GLU A 136 -5.72 -16.95 -5.66
C GLU A 136 -5.30 -15.93 -6.71
N VAL A 137 -5.54 -16.23 -7.98
CA VAL A 137 -5.28 -15.29 -9.07
C VAL A 137 -6.47 -14.37 -9.22
N CYS A 138 -6.24 -13.06 -9.14
CA CYS A 138 -7.28 -12.06 -9.36
C CYS A 138 -7.63 -12.01 -10.85
N LEU A 139 -8.89 -12.27 -11.18
CA LEU A 139 -9.37 -12.16 -12.56
C LEU A 139 -9.44 -10.71 -13.02
N THR A 140 -9.84 -9.83 -12.14
CA THR A 140 -9.87 -8.38 -12.35
C THR A 140 -9.70 -7.66 -11.01
N SER A 141 -9.20 -6.42 -11.04
CA SER A 141 -9.11 -5.54 -9.87
C SER A 141 -9.88 -4.24 -10.16
N PRO A 142 -11.23 -4.25 -10.05
CA PRO A 142 -12.06 -3.11 -10.47
C PRO A 142 -11.86 -1.87 -9.58
N LEU A 143 -11.24 -2.01 -8.43
CA LEU A 143 -10.91 -0.91 -7.54
C LEU A 143 -9.61 -1.22 -6.78
N GLU A 144 -8.62 -0.35 -6.96
CA GLU A 144 -7.40 -0.32 -6.15
C GLU A 144 -7.18 1.11 -5.64
N ARG A 145 -7.00 1.29 -4.34
CA ARG A 145 -6.74 2.58 -3.70
C ARG A 145 -5.70 2.42 -2.59
N HIS A 146 -4.85 3.42 -2.45
CA HIS A 146 -3.87 3.50 -1.36
C HIS A 146 -4.47 4.22 -0.13
N GLY A 147 -5.39 3.56 0.57
CA GLY A 147 -6.00 4.04 1.80
C GLY A 147 -7.41 4.60 1.66
N PRO A 148 -8.06 4.93 2.80
CA PRO A 148 -9.42 5.46 2.84
C PRO A 148 -9.47 6.90 2.32
N LEU A 149 -10.59 7.27 1.69
CA LEU A 149 -10.84 8.67 1.30
C LEU A 149 -11.13 9.51 2.55
N VAL A 150 -10.45 10.64 2.64
CA VAL A 150 -10.78 11.66 3.65
C VAL A 150 -12.04 12.39 3.21
N LYS A 151 -13.04 12.41 4.08
CA LYS A 151 -14.24 13.24 3.86
C LYS A 151 -13.96 14.63 4.41
N PRO A 152 -14.01 15.69 3.59
CA PRO A 152 -14.07 17.07 4.10
C PRO A 152 -15.44 17.23 4.78
N ASP A 153 -15.41 17.47 6.06
CA ASP A 153 -16.63 17.83 6.82
C ASP A 153 -16.99 19.28 6.51
#